data_8cbebf7a90429db441b0a6bee202687a
#
_entry.id   8cbebf7a90429db441b0a6bee202687a
#
_cell.length_a   1.000
_cell.length_b   1.000
_cell.length_c   1.000
_cell.angle_alpha   90.00
_cell.angle_beta   90.00
_cell.angle_gamma   90.00
#
_symmetry.space_group_name_H-M   'P 1'
#
loop_
_entity.id
_entity.type
_entity.pdbx_description
1 polymer ?
#
loop_
_entity_poly.entity_id
_entity_poly.type
_entity_poly.pdbx_seq_one_letter_code
_entity_poly.pdbx_strand_id
1 'polypeptide(L)'
;TCIQPRHGDAATLVERMPEWRGSFDRILVDAPCSGLGTLARHADARWRIEPTAIDGLVLLQRQLLEGLLPLLKPGGRLVYATCTVHPRENSEVIAAFLADHPSWTLLENWQLWPGSSSGGDGFFAAALAAG
;
A
#
# COMPACT_ATOMS: atom_id res chain seq x y z
N THR A 1 -0.89 -26.52 -4.99
CA THR A 1 -1.43 -25.28 -4.40
C THR A 1 -0.90 -24.08 -5.16
N CYS A 2 -1.78 -23.18 -5.58
CA CYS A 2 -1.41 -21.95 -6.30
C CYS A 2 -0.86 -20.85 -5.35
N ILE A 3 -0.90 -21.06 -4.02
CA ILE A 3 -0.42 -20.11 -3.01
C ILE A 3 0.86 -20.66 -2.39
N GLN A 4 1.91 -19.86 -2.40
CA GLN A 4 3.20 -20.15 -1.78
C GLN A 4 3.52 -19.08 -0.73
N PRO A 5 3.18 -19.31 0.55
CA PRO A 5 3.49 -18.35 1.60
C PRO A 5 5.00 -18.24 1.80
N ARG A 6 5.49 -17.02 1.97
CA ARG A 6 6.88 -16.71 2.27
C ARG A 6 6.95 -15.70 3.41
N HIS A 7 7.84 -15.95 4.36
CA HIS A 7 8.11 -15.00 5.43
C HIS A 7 9.29 -14.10 5.05
N GLY A 8 9.12 -12.79 5.18
CA GLY A 8 10.19 -11.83 4.90
C GLY A 8 9.71 -10.39 4.96
N ASP A 9 10.66 -9.48 5.00
CA ASP A 9 10.41 -8.05 4.90
C ASP A 9 10.26 -7.69 3.41
N ALA A 10 9.10 -7.17 3.04
CA ALA A 10 8.78 -6.81 1.66
C ALA A 10 9.61 -5.61 1.14
N ALA A 11 10.06 -4.72 2.02
CA ALA A 11 10.90 -3.58 1.63
C ALA A 11 12.29 -3.99 1.14
N THR A 12 12.79 -5.15 1.61
CA THR A 12 14.12 -5.69 1.25
C THR A 12 14.04 -6.99 0.46
N LEU A 13 12.87 -7.33 -0.04
CA LEU A 13 12.62 -8.63 -0.67
C LEU A 13 13.49 -8.86 -1.90
N VAL A 14 13.73 -7.84 -2.70
CA VAL A 14 14.58 -7.94 -3.90
C VAL A 14 16.03 -8.29 -3.58
N GLU A 15 16.53 -7.90 -2.42
CA GLU A 15 17.90 -8.23 -1.97
C GLU A 15 18.01 -9.68 -1.51
N ARG A 16 16.95 -10.19 -0.89
CA ARG A 16 16.88 -11.56 -0.36
C ARG A 16 16.52 -12.59 -1.42
N MET A 17 15.79 -12.19 -2.44
CA MET A 17 15.28 -13.03 -3.52
C MET A 17 15.60 -12.37 -4.88
N PRO A 18 16.89 -12.23 -5.24
CA PRO A 18 17.30 -11.52 -6.45
C PRO A 18 16.76 -12.18 -7.74
N GLU A 19 16.47 -13.47 -7.69
CA GLU A 19 15.84 -14.24 -8.79
C GLU A 19 14.39 -13.80 -9.07
N TRP A 20 13.77 -13.07 -8.17
CA TRP A 20 12.41 -12.55 -8.35
C TRP A 20 12.38 -11.21 -9.09
N ARG A 21 13.52 -10.63 -9.37
CA ARG A 21 13.60 -9.38 -10.12
C ARG A 21 12.94 -9.53 -11.49
N GLY A 22 11.99 -8.64 -11.79
CA GLY A 22 11.25 -8.67 -13.04
C GLY A 22 10.40 -9.94 -13.27
N SER A 23 9.92 -10.59 -12.19
CA SER A 23 9.19 -11.86 -12.28
C SER A 23 7.68 -11.73 -12.17
N PHE A 24 7.18 -10.63 -11.62
CA PHE A 24 5.75 -10.49 -11.31
C PHE A 24 5.03 -9.60 -12.31
N ASP A 25 3.90 -10.06 -12.79
CA ASP A 25 3.00 -9.26 -13.64
C ASP A 25 2.17 -8.27 -12.80
N ARG A 26 1.87 -8.65 -11.56
CA ARG A 26 1.06 -7.86 -10.62
C ARG A 26 1.55 -8.04 -9.20
N ILE A 27 1.59 -6.94 -8.46
CA ILE A 27 1.90 -6.93 -7.02
C ILE A 27 0.76 -6.20 -6.31
N LEU A 28 0.24 -6.80 -5.24
CA LEU A 28 -0.65 -6.16 -4.29
C LEU A 28 0.11 -5.91 -2.99
N VAL A 29 0.11 -4.67 -2.56
CA VAL A 29 0.65 -4.23 -1.27
C VAL A 29 -0.51 -3.93 -0.34
N ASP A 30 -0.77 -4.80 0.60
CA ASP A 30 -1.63 -4.50 1.75
C ASP A 30 -0.74 -3.88 2.83
N ALA A 31 -0.63 -2.55 2.79
CA ALA A 31 0.37 -1.82 3.54
C ALA A 31 0.03 -1.69 5.03
N PRO A 32 1.01 -1.85 5.93
CA PRO A 32 0.81 -1.51 7.33
C PRO A 32 0.42 -0.04 7.44
N CYS A 33 -0.66 0.23 8.18
CA CYS A 33 -1.25 1.55 8.30
C CYS A 33 -1.85 1.78 9.69
N SER A 34 -2.33 3.00 9.94
CA SER A 34 -2.93 3.36 11.22
C SER A 34 -4.23 2.62 11.54
N GLY A 35 -4.89 2.03 10.53
CA GLY A 35 -6.13 1.29 10.72
C GLY A 35 -7.35 2.16 11.04
N LEU A 36 -7.29 3.46 10.79
CA LEU A 36 -8.38 4.40 11.12
C LEU A 36 -9.71 4.09 10.38
N GLY A 37 -9.67 3.27 9.34
CA GLY A 37 -10.87 2.75 8.68
C GLY A 37 -11.61 1.66 9.45
N THR A 38 -10.94 1.04 10.44
CA THR A 38 -11.44 -0.13 11.19
C THR A 38 -11.86 0.22 12.64
N LEU A 39 -12.05 1.50 12.96
CA LEU A 39 -12.34 1.97 14.31
C LEU A 39 -13.64 1.40 14.91
N ALA A 40 -14.60 0.98 14.07
CA ALA A 40 -15.81 0.31 14.54
C ALA A 40 -15.52 -1.02 15.25
N ARG A 41 -14.47 -1.72 14.81
CA ARG A 41 -14.02 -3.01 15.40
C ARG A 41 -12.87 -2.83 16.40
N HIS A 42 -12.13 -1.75 16.30
CA HIS A 42 -10.95 -1.43 17.11
C HIS A 42 -11.04 -0.03 17.69
N ALA A 43 -12.12 0.22 18.45
CA ALA A 43 -12.45 1.55 19.00
C ALA A 43 -11.33 2.12 19.91
N ASP A 44 -10.53 1.26 20.53
CA ASP A 44 -9.38 1.63 21.35
C ASP A 44 -8.22 2.22 20.53
N ALA A 45 -8.13 1.92 19.23
CA ALA A 45 -7.09 2.43 18.35
C ALA A 45 -7.10 3.98 18.27
N ARG A 46 -8.28 4.61 18.35
CA ARG A 46 -8.40 6.08 18.33
C ARG A 46 -7.62 6.78 19.45
N TRP A 47 -7.42 6.08 20.57
CA TRP A 47 -6.74 6.62 21.75
C TRP A 47 -5.24 6.35 21.76
N ARG A 48 -4.76 5.47 20.86
CA ARG A 48 -3.36 5.05 20.76
C ARG A 48 -2.62 5.63 19.57
N ILE A 49 -3.34 6.14 18.57
CA ILE A 49 -2.71 6.68 17.36
C ILE A 49 -2.30 8.12 17.63
N GLU A 50 -0.98 8.32 17.69
CA GLU A 50 -0.39 9.65 17.75
C GLU A 50 -0.01 10.15 16.35
N PRO A 51 -0.04 11.46 16.10
CA PRO A 51 0.35 12.04 14.81
C PRO A 51 1.75 11.61 14.34
N THR A 52 2.70 11.47 15.28
CA THR A 52 4.08 11.01 15.00
C THR A 52 4.14 9.57 14.53
N ALA A 53 3.21 8.72 14.94
CA ALA A 53 3.13 7.34 14.46
C ALA A 53 2.76 7.28 12.97
N ILE A 54 1.94 8.22 12.50
CA ILE A 54 1.59 8.32 11.08
C ILE A 54 2.81 8.66 10.22
N ASP A 55 3.72 9.52 10.70
CA ASP A 55 4.94 9.85 9.98
C ASP A 55 5.81 8.61 9.72
N GLY A 56 5.96 7.75 10.73
CA GLY A 56 6.66 6.48 10.60
C GLY A 56 6.00 5.51 9.63
N LEU A 57 4.66 5.44 9.65
CA LEU A 57 3.88 4.59 8.74
C LEU A 57 3.99 5.08 7.29
N VAL A 58 3.89 6.38 7.05
CA VAL A 58 4.05 6.97 5.70
C VAL A 58 5.44 6.66 5.13
N LEU A 59 6.49 6.78 5.95
CA LEU A 59 7.84 6.43 5.54
C LEU A 59 7.94 4.94 5.16
N LEU A 60 7.41 4.05 5.99
CA LEU A 60 7.41 2.61 5.73
C LEU A 60 6.61 2.27 4.46
N GLN A 61 5.46 2.88 4.26
CA GLN A 61 4.62 2.68 3.06
C GLN A 61 5.38 3.06 1.80
N ARG A 62 6.10 4.18 1.81
CA ARG A 62 6.96 4.57 0.68
C ARG A 62 8.11 3.60 0.45
N GLN A 63 8.78 3.14 1.50
CA GLN A 63 9.84 2.13 1.40
C GLN A 63 9.33 0.82 0.81
N LEU A 64 8.12 0.38 1.18
CA LEU A 64 7.49 -0.81 0.61
C LEU A 64 7.24 -0.66 -0.90
N LEU A 65 6.67 0.47 -1.32
CA LEU A 65 6.45 0.73 -2.74
C LEU A 65 7.78 0.68 -3.52
N GLU A 66 8.80 1.39 -3.07
CA GLU A 66 10.12 1.42 -3.70
C GLU A 66 10.79 0.04 -3.76
N GLY A 67 10.75 -0.70 -2.64
CA GLY A 67 11.36 -2.03 -2.55
C GLY A 67 10.73 -3.08 -3.45
N LEU A 68 9.48 -2.89 -3.84
CA LEU A 68 8.74 -3.84 -4.67
C LEU A 68 8.82 -3.55 -6.19
N LEU A 69 9.17 -2.32 -6.58
CA LEU A 69 9.27 -1.95 -8.00
C LEU A 69 10.18 -2.88 -8.82
N PRO A 70 11.40 -3.23 -8.35
CA PRO A 70 12.29 -4.08 -9.12
C PRO A 70 11.78 -5.50 -9.38
N LEU A 71 10.75 -5.93 -8.65
CA LEU A 71 10.15 -7.26 -8.78
C LEU A 71 9.16 -7.34 -9.95
N LEU A 72 8.61 -6.19 -10.36
CA LEU A 72 7.66 -6.12 -11.46
C LEU A 72 8.32 -6.30 -12.83
N LYS A 73 7.64 -6.99 -13.71
CA LYS A 73 7.96 -7.01 -15.13
C LYS A 73 7.73 -5.64 -15.77
N PRO A 74 8.39 -5.33 -16.88
CA PRO A 74 8.00 -4.19 -17.71
C PRO A 74 6.50 -4.23 -18.05
N GLY A 75 5.78 -3.12 -17.83
CA GLY A 75 4.32 -3.06 -18.00
C GLY A 75 3.52 -3.75 -16.90
N GLY A 76 4.16 -4.20 -15.83
CA GLY A 76 3.51 -4.77 -14.65
C GLY A 76 2.64 -3.74 -13.90
N ARG A 77 1.76 -4.23 -13.04
CA ARG A 77 0.86 -3.38 -12.25
C ARG A 77 1.12 -3.54 -10.76
N LEU A 78 1.07 -2.41 -10.07
CA LEU A 78 1.17 -2.34 -8.62
C LEU A 78 -0.15 -1.85 -8.06
N VAL A 79 -0.71 -2.56 -7.10
CA VAL A 79 -1.89 -2.14 -6.35
C VAL A 79 -1.47 -1.87 -4.91
N TYR A 80 -1.68 -0.67 -4.45
CA TYR A 80 -1.46 -0.26 -3.07
C TYR A 80 -2.80 -0.22 -2.34
N ALA A 81 -2.89 -0.81 -1.16
CA ALA A 81 -4.10 -0.84 -0.36
C ALA A 81 -3.82 -0.60 1.12
N THR A 82 -4.77 0.04 1.81
CA THR A 82 -4.75 0.27 3.26
C THR A 82 -6.14 0.14 3.86
N CYS A 83 -6.21 -0.17 5.15
CA CYS A 83 -7.44 -0.10 5.94
C CYS A 83 -7.53 1.20 6.77
N THR A 84 -6.98 2.29 6.24
CA THR A 84 -7.10 3.62 6.84
C THR A 84 -7.86 4.59 5.94
N VAL A 85 -8.41 5.64 6.53
CA VAL A 85 -9.05 6.76 5.80
C VAL A 85 -8.19 8.01 5.83
N HIS A 86 -6.98 7.92 6.40
CA HIS A 86 -6.11 9.08 6.56
C HIS A 86 -5.45 9.45 5.23
N PRO A 87 -5.63 10.68 4.70
CA PRO A 87 -5.14 11.06 3.38
C PRO A 87 -3.62 10.98 3.24
N ARG A 88 -2.87 11.26 4.32
CA ARG A 88 -1.39 11.15 4.32
C ARG A 88 -0.89 9.74 4.03
N GLU A 89 -1.64 8.71 4.45
CA GLU A 89 -1.31 7.31 4.21
C GLU A 89 -1.88 6.78 2.89
N ASN A 90 -2.74 7.53 2.23
CA ASN A 90 -3.49 7.15 1.04
C ASN A 90 -3.08 8.01 -0.17
N SER A 91 -3.88 9.01 -0.50
CA SER A 91 -3.67 9.84 -1.70
C SER A 91 -2.34 10.58 -1.71
N GLU A 92 -1.84 11.01 -0.54
CA GLU A 92 -0.57 11.73 -0.46
C GLU A 92 0.64 10.81 -0.66
N VAL A 93 0.60 9.56 -0.18
CA VAL A 93 1.64 8.54 -0.49
C VAL A 93 1.69 8.29 -2.00
N ILE A 94 0.53 8.12 -2.63
CA ILE A 94 0.45 7.88 -4.08
C ILE A 94 0.93 9.10 -4.88
N ALA A 95 0.53 10.31 -4.48
CA ALA A 95 0.98 11.55 -5.13
C ALA A 95 2.50 11.72 -5.05
N ALA A 96 3.10 11.46 -3.87
CA ALA A 96 4.54 11.51 -3.69
C ALA A 96 5.26 10.45 -4.55
N PHE A 97 4.73 9.22 -4.57
CA PHE A 97 5.27 8.15 -5.42
C PHE A 97 5.27 8.54 -6.90
N LEU A 98 4.17 9.08 -7.42
CA LEU A 98 4.06 9.50 -8.81
C LEU A 98 4.97 10.69 -9.15
N ALA A 99 5.22 11.59 -8.20
CA ALA A 99 6.16 12.69 -8.36
C ALA A 99 7.61 12.18 -8.50
N ASP A 100 7.98 11.16 -7.72
CA ASP A 100 9.32 10.55 -7.76
C ASP A 100 9.48 9.61 -8.98
N HIS A 101 8.39 9.09 -9.55
CA HIS A 101 8.34 8.15 -10.66
C HIS A 101 7.50 8.67 -11.84
N PRO A 102 8.00 9.63 -12.64
CA PRO A 102 7.22 10.25 -13.72
C PRO A 102 6.76 9.30 -14.85
N SER A 103 7.39 8.13 -14.96
CA SER A 103 6.98 7.09 -15.91
C SER A 103 5.79 6.26 -15.42
N TRP A 104 5.37 6.45 -14.18
CA TRP A 104 4.23 5.75 -13.60
C TRP A 104 2.95 6.57 -13.71
N THR A 105 1.83 5.90 -13.89
CA THR A 105 0.50 6.51 -13.94
C THR A 105 -0.45 5.86 -12.94
N LEU A 106 -1.31 6.68 -12.34
CA LEU A 106 -2.46 6.21 -11.58
C LEU A 106 -3.54 5.78 -12.56
N LEU A 107 -3.88 4.50 -12.58
CA LEU A 107 -4.95 3.97 -13.41
C LEU A 107 -6.31 4.23 -12.79
N GLU A 108 -6.42 3.96 -11.50
CA GLU A 108 -7.67 3.99 -10.76
C GLU A 108 -7.40 4.07 -9.26
N ASN A 109 -8.28 4.71 -8.50
CA ASN A 109 -8.27 4.66 -7.05
C ASN A 109 -9.69 4.56 -6.48
N TRP A 110 -9.78 4.01 -5.28
CA TRP A 110 -11.03 3.85 -4.52
C TRP A 110 -10.82 4.26 -3.08
N GLN A 111 -11.79 4.97 -2.53
CA GLN A 111 -11.90 5.25 -1.10
C GLN A 111 -13.25 4.79 -0.61
N LEU A 112 -13.25 3.82 0.29
CA LEU A 112 -14.44 3.44 1.06
C LEU A 112 -14.39 4.10 2.42
N TRP A 113 -15.51 4.71 2.81
CA TRP A 113 -15.65 5.34 4.11
C TRP A 113 -16.37 4.40 5.08
N PRO A 114 -16.00 4.39 6.38
CA PRO A 114 -16.73 3.63 7.39
C PRO A 114 -18.19 4.05 7.42
N GLY A 115 -19.10 3.06 7.49
CA GLY A 115 -20.54 3.32 7.55
C GLY A 115 -21.18 3.79 6.23
N SER A 116 -20.47 3.67 5.09
CA SER A 116 -21.08 3.85 3.77
C SER A 116 -22.21 2.86 3.53
N SER A 117 -22.99 3.04 2.45
CA SER A 117 -24.17 2.23 2.13
C SER A 117 -23.94 0.72 2.07
N SER A 118 -22.69 0.29 1.87
CA SER A 118 -22.29 -1.11 1.91
C SER A 118 -22.11 -1.67 3.33
N GLY A 119 -22.09 -0.80 4.35
CA GLY A 119 -21.76 -1.13 5.74
C GLY A 119 -20.35 -1.71 5.86
N GLY A 120 -19.58 -1.35 6.87
CA GLY A 120 -18.27 -1.95 7.08
C GLY A 120 -17.16 -0.94 7.32
N ASP A 121 -15.93 -1.43 7.16
CA ASP A 121 -14.71 -0.67 7.40
C ASP A 121 -14.38 0.29 6.25
N GLY A 122 -13.56 1.30 6.57
CA GLY A 122 -12.97 2.17 5.56
C GLY A 122 -11.72 1.54 4.95
N PHE A 123 -11.57 1.66 3.63
CA PHE A 123 -10.42 1.18 2.86
C PHE A 123 -10.02 2.18 1.79
N PHE A 124 -8.76 2.11 1.42
CA PHE A 124 -8.25 2.78 0.23
C PHE A 124 -7.52 1.78 -0.65
N ALA A 125 -7.63 1.95 -1.95
CA ALA A 125 -6.79 1.24 -2.91
C ALA A 125 -6.45 2.13 -4.10
N ALA A 126 -5.25 1.96 -4.65
CA ALA A 126 -4.78 2.64 -5.85
C ALA A 126 -4.07 1.65 -6.77
N ALA A 127 -4.47 1.62 -8.04
CA ALA A 127 -3.83 0.81 -9.07
C ALA A 127 -2.90 1.68 -9.92
N LEU A 128 -1.65 1.26 -10.03
CA LEU A 128 -0.57 1.96 -10.69
C LEU A 128 0.03 1.09 -11.81
N ALA A 129 0.49 1.72 -12.88
CA ALA A 129 1.20 1.06 -13.96
C ALA A 129 2.43 1.87 -14.38
N ALA A 130 3.51 1.15 -14.71
CA ALA A 130 4.64 1.75 -15.40
C ALA A 130 4.27 2.04 -16.86
N GLY A 131 4.65 3.20 -17.34
CA GLY A 131 4.53 3.57 -18.74
C GLY A 131 5.54 2.84 -19.63
#